data_33d526f24d8f9623b525f7c75a179e9e
#
_entry.id   33d526f24d8f9623b525f7c75a179e9e
#
_cell.length_a   1.000
_cell.length_b   1.000
_cell.length_c   1.000
_cell.angle_alpha   90.00
_cell.angle_beta   90.00
_cell.angle_gamma   90.00
#
_symmetry.space_group_name_H-M   'P 1'
#
loop_
_entity.id
_entity.type
_entity.pdbx_description
1 polymer ?
#
loop_
_entity_poly.entity_id
_entity_poly.type
_entity_poly.pdbx_seq_one_letter_code
_entity_poly.pdbx_strand_id
1 'polypeptide(L)'
;WNKGVSILHFLGGNSVELSASGTRAISQTKMTITQRGLVDGFECDVVCTGRFYDFMEKREGRWGVVLRQPIYEKDRINPLDPSANFKLDQDLLLSFPEGYRHLAYIQTKLGFKVKEDMPQLKGAAVEGLYQRGRDWLNHA
;
A
#
# COMPACT_ATOMS: atom_id res chain seq x y z
N TRP A 1 15.48 -8.32 -5.68
CA TRP A 1 15.29 -7.21 -6.62
C TRP A 1 15.62 -7.60 -8.09
N ASN A 2 15.50 -8.86 -8.51
CA ASN A 2 16.01 -9.30 -9.81
C ASN A 2 14.94 -9.87 -10.75
N LYS A 3 13.71 -9.33 -10.73
CA LYS A 3 12.64 -9.80 -11.63
C LYS A 3 12.30 -8.78 -12.73
N GLY A 4 13.23 -7.86 -13.07
CA GLY A 4 12.99 -6.83 -14.09
C GLY A 4 11.93 -5.81 -13.69
N VAL A 5 11.75 -5.57 -12.40
CA VAL A 5 10.70 -4.72 -11.84
C VAL A 5 11.31 -3.41 -11.34
N SER A 6 10.73 -2.28 -11.74
CA SER A 6 11.03 -0.96 -11.18
C SER A 6 9.87 -0.50 -10.30
N ILE A 7 10.15 -0.24 -9.02
CA ILE A 7 9.15 0.22 -8.04
C ILE A 7 9.57 1.55 -7.48
N LEU A 8 8.68 2.53 -7.53
CA LEU A 8 8.84 3.86 -6.96
C LEU A 8 7.74 4.13 -5.94
N HIS A 9 8.11 4.67 -4.78
CA HIS A 9 7.18 5.21 -3.80
C HIS A 9 7.33 6.72 -3.74
N PHE A 10 6.25 7.43 -4.05
CA PHE A 10 6.16 8.87 -3.85
C PHE A 10 5.36 9.15 -2.58
N LEU A 11 5.94 9.93 -1.65
CA LEU A 11 5.30 10.31 -0.40
C LEU A 11 4.78 11.73 -0.49
N GLY A 12 3.52 11.92 -0.08
CA GLY A 12 2.82 13.19 -0.06
C GLY A 12 2.59 13.74 1.34
N GLY A 13 1.46 14.40 1.54
CA GLY A 13 1.09 15.00 2.83
C GLY A 13 1.07 13.99 3.99
N ASN A 14 1.44 14.47 5.16
CA ASN A 14 1.53 13.70 6.39
C ASN A 14 0.71 14.34 7.52
N SER A 15 0.12 13.51 8.38
CA SER A 15 -0.48 13.92 9.65
C SER A 15 0.07 13.05 10.78
N VAL A 16 0.18 13.64 11.97
CA VAL A 16 0.69 12.94 13.15
C VAL A 16 -0.22 13.24 14.35
N GLU A 17 -0.58 12.18 15.08
CA GLU A 17 -1.24 12.27 16.38
C GLU A 17 -0.28 11.75 17.45
N LEU A 18 -0.14 12.51 18.54
CA LEU A 18 0.71 12.14 19.67
C LEU A 18 -0.14 11.63 20.84
N SER A 19 0.39 10.63 21.55
CA SER A 19 -0.15 10.25 22.86
C SER A 19 0.00 11.38 23.87
N ALA A 20 -0.80 11.36 24.93
CA ALA A 20 -0.71 12.34 26.02
C ALA A 20 0.68 12.36 26.70
N SER A 21 1.35 11.21 26.77
CA SER A 21 2.72 11.09 27.29
C SER A 21 3.80 11.67 26.36
N GLY A 22 3.48 11.90 25.08
CA GLY A 22 4.46 12.31 24.07
C GLY A 22 5.48 11.24 23.71
N THR A 23 5.21 9.96 24.07
CA THR A 23 6.12 8.83 23.82
C THR A 23 5.68 7.92 22.68
N ARG A 24 4.40 8.00 22.27
CA ARG A 24 3.85 7.27 21.12
C ARG A 24 3.19 8.20 20.14
N ALA A 25 3.13 7.79 18.89
CA ALA A 25 2.46 8.53 17.83
C ALA A 25 1.85 7.58 16.81
N ILE A 26 0.83 8.09 16.12
CA ILE A 26 0.35 7.55 14.85
C ILE A 26 0.66 8.58 13.77
N SER A 27 1.34 8.14 12.71
CA SER A 27 1.62 8.96 11.54
C SER A 27 0.91 8.36 10.33
N GLN A 28 0.23 9.21 9.56
CA GLN A 28 -0.37 8.83 8.29
C GLN A 28 0.26 9.64 7.17
N THR A 29 0.87 8.95 6.21
CA THR A 29 1.54 9.58 5.07
C THR A 29 0.86 9.14 3.78
N LYS A 30 0.35 10.10 2.99
CA LYS A 30 -0.15 9.79 1.64
C LYS A 30 0.98 9.21 0.80
N MET A 31 0.65 8.19 -0.01
CA MET A 31 1.62 7.56 -0.89
C MET A 31 1.02 7.25 -2.27
N THR A 32 1.91 7.22 -3.25
CA THR A 32 1.65 6.63 -4.56
C THR A 32 2.76 5.62 -4.84
N ILE A 33 2.38 4.39 -5.17
CA ILE A 33 3.27 3.35 -5.64
C ILE A 33 3.14 3.29 -7.15
N THR A 34 4.25 3.38 -7.86
CA THR A 34 4.32 3.09 -9.29
C THR A 34 5.21 1.87 -9.49
N GLN A 35 4.68 0.85 -10.13
CA GLN A 35 5.43 -0.36 -10.44
C GLN A 35 5.39 -0.61 -11.94
N ARG A 36 6.57 -0.71 -12.57
CA ARG A 36 6.74 -1.11 -13.96
C ARG A 36 7.16 -2.56 -14.03
N GLY A 37 6.60 -3.28 -14.97
CA GLY A 37 6.96 -4.67 -15.23
C GLY A 37 6.34 -5.20 -16.50
N LEU A 38 6.84 -6.36 -16.94
CA LEU A 38 6.34 -7.08 -18.10
C LEU A 38 5.19 -8.00 -17.70
N VAL A 39 4.02 -7.81 -18.30
CA VAL A 39 2.81 -8.60 -18.08
C VAL A 39 2.32 -9.17 -19.39
N ASP A 40 2.34 -10.50 -19.51
CA ASP A 40 1.90 -11.23 -20.71
C ASP A 40 2.53 -10.69 -22.02
N GLY A 41 3.82 -10.28 -21.95
CA GLY A 41 4.56 -9.72 -23.08
C GLY A 41 4.42 -8.21 -23.29
N PHE A 42 3.60 -7.52 -22.47
CA PHE A 42 3.42 -6.07 -22.53
C PHE A 42 4.11 -5.38 -21.37
N GLU A 43 4.87 -4.33 -21.66
CA GLU A 43 5.40 -3.47 -20.61
C GLU A 43 4.30 -2.56 -20.08
N CYS A 44 4.05 -2.63 -18.76
CA CYS A 44 2.93 -1.95 -18.10
C CYS A 44 3.39 -1.16 -16.89
N ASP A 45 2.67 -0.08 -16.58
CA ASP A 45 2.74 0.64 -15.32
C ASP A 45 1.47 0.39 -14.50
N VAL A 46 1.67 -0.02 -13.25
CA VAL A 46 0.63 0.03 -12.22
C VAL A 46 0.86 1.26 -11.38
N VAL A 47 -0.21 2.01 -11.13
CA VAL A 47 -0.23 3.11 -10.18
C VAL A 47 -1.24 2.80 -9.09
N CYS A 48 -0.78 2.68 -7.85
CA CYS A 48 -1.60 2.42 -6.67
C CYS A 48 -1.45 3.58 -5.70
N THR A 49 -2.57 4.14 -5.25
CA THR A 49 -2.59 5.22 -4.27
C THR A 49 -3.13 4.71 -2.94
N GLY A 50 -2.63 5.32 -1.88
CA GLY A 50 -3.02 4.98 -0.52
C GLY A 50 -2.30 5.81 0.50
N ARG A 51 -2.04 5.21 1.64
CA ARG A 51 -1.25 5.84 2.70
C ARG A 51 -0.54 4.79 3.55
N PHE A 52 0.56 5.18 4.12
CA PHE A 52 1.18 4.46 5.22
C PHE A 52 0.53 4.90 6.53
N TYR A 53 0.19 3.93 7.35
CA TYR A 53 -0.28 4.09 8.72
C TYR A 53 0.80 3.54 9.64
N ASP A 54 1.53 4.45 10.32
CA ASP A 54 2.72 4.10 11.08
C ASP A 54 2.46 4.23 12.59
N PHE A 55 2.73 3.17 13.31
CA PHE A 55 2.83 3.15 14.76
C PHE A 55 4.25 3.57 15.15
N MET A 56 4.40 4.66 15.87
CA MET A 56 5.69 5.22 16.22
C MET A 56 5.88 5.26 17.73
N GLU A 57 7.11 5.05 18.16
CA GLU A 57 7.50 5.11 19.56
C GLU A 57 8.79 5.91 19.74
N LYS A 58 8.86 6.69 20.81
CA LYS A 58 10.05 7.40 21.22
C LYS A 58 10.81 6.60 22.27
N ARG A 59 12.02 6.14 21.95
CA ARG A 59 12.93 5.43 22.85
C ARG A 59 14.24 6.19 22.95
N GLU A 60 14.71 6.45 24.17
CA GLU A 60 15.98 7.15 24.42
C GLU A 60 16.09 8.47 23.64
N GLY A 61 14.98 9.23 23.58
CA GLY A 61 14.93 10.52 22.89
C GLY A 61 14.76 10.43 21.36
N ARG A 62 14.74 9.24 20.76
CA ARG A 62 14.63 9.02 19.31
C ARG A 62 13.29 8.42 18.94
N TRP A 63 12.66 8.97 17.88
CA TRP A 63 11.47 8.39 17.27
C TRP A 63 11.83 7.28 16.30
N GLY A 64 11.08 6.18 16.35
CA GLY A 64 11.20 5.06 15.43
C GLY A 64 9.83 4.51 15.03
N VAL A 65 9.76 3.90 13.86
CA VAL A 65 8.58 3.17 13.38
C VAL A 65 8.60 1.78 14.00
N VAL A 66 7.57 1.44 14.77
CA VAL A 66 7.36 0.11 15.35
C VAL A 66 6.66 -0.81 14.37
N LEU A 67 5.65 -0.29 13.67
CA LEU A 67 4.89 -1.00 12.66
C LEU A 67 4.46 -0.03 11.57
N ARG A 68 4.67 -0.41 10.32
CA ARG A 68 4.09 0.26 9.14
C ARG A 68 3.04 -0.64 8.52
N GLN A 69 1.83 -0.10 8.36
CA GLN A 69 0.74 -0.78 7.68
C GLN A 69 0.27 0.06 6.50
N PRO A 70 0.47 -0.42 5.25
CA PRO A 70 -0.15 0.22 4.10
C PRO A 70 -1.67 0.09 4.13
N ILE A 71 -2.36 1.17 3.73
CA ILE A 71 -3.78 1.19 3.42
C ILE A 71 -3.87 1.50 1.93
N TYR A 72 -4.45 0.58 1.16
CA TYR A 72 -4.58 0.72 -0.29
C TYR A 72 -5.96 1.31 -0.63
N GLU A 73 -5.99 2.36 -1.43
CA GLU A 73 -7.25 3.06 -1.73
C GLU A 73 -7.79 2.74 -3.11
N LYS A 74 -6.97 2.83 -4.13
CA LYS A 74 -7.32 2.51 -5.52
C LYS A 74 -6.08 2.33 -6.37
N ASP A 75 -6.24 1.62 -7.46
CA ASP A 75 -5.15 1.43 -8.42
C ASP A 75 -5.66 1.31 -9.87
N ARG A 76 -4.72 1.30 -10.80
CA ARG A 76 -4.93 1.04 -12.22
C ARG A 76 -3.67 0.45 -12.84
N ILE A 77 -3.83 -0.22 -13.99
CA ILE A 77 -2.74 -0.70 -14.82
C ILE A 77 -2.92 -0.17 -16.25
N ASN A 78 -1.84 0.29 -16.86
CA ASN A 78 -1.83 0.74 -18.25
C ASN A 78 -0.62 0.17 -18.98
N PRO A 79 -0.75 -0.29 -20.24
CA PRO A 79 0.40 -0.59 -21.06
C PRO A 79 1.13 0.72 -21.43
N LEU A 80 2.45 0.66 -21.62
CA LEU A 80 3.22 1.81 -22.07
C LEU A 80 2.85 2.22 -23.49
N ASP A 81 2.61 1.24 -24.36
CA ASP A 81 2.06 1.48 -25.70
C ASP A 81 0.53 1.52 -25.62
N PRO A 82 -0.11 2.69 -25.76
CA PRO A 82 -1.57 2.81 -25.70
C PRO A 82 -2.29 2.15 -26.88
N SER A 83 -1.57 1.83 -27.97
CA SER A 83 -2.12 1.11 -29.14
C SER A 83 -2.06 -0.41 -28.97
N ALA A 84 -1.39 -0.91 -27.92
CA ALA A 84 -1.26 -2.34 -27.68
C ALA A 84 -2.61 -3.00 -27.42
N ASN A 85 -2.83 -4.19 -27.97
CA ASN A 85 -4.02 -4.99 -27.67
C ASN A 85 -3.85 -5.71 -26.31
N PHE A 86 -3.67 -4.91 -25.28
CA PHE A 86 -3.49 -5.37 -23.90
C PHE A 86 -4.84 -5.71 -23.26
N LYS A 87 -4.97 -6.96 -22.82
CA LYS A 87 -6.17 -7.44 -22.12
C LYS A 87 -5.79 -8.12 -20.83
N LEU A 88 -6.49 -7.78 -19.76
CA LEU A 88 -6.34 -8.43 -18.47
C LEU A 88 -7.23 -9.69 -18.41
N ASP A 89 -6.72 -10.73 -17.77
CA ASP A 89 -7.55 -11.84 -17.31
C ASP A 89 -8.51 -11.32 -16.23
N GLN A 90 -9.78 -11.19 -16.59
CA GLN A 90 -10.78 -10.58 -15.71
C GLN A 90 -11.08 -11.43 -14.49
N ASP A 91 -11.06 -12.76 -14.62
CA ASP A 91 -11.32 -13.67 -13.49
C ASP A 91 -10.21 -13.54 -12.45
N LEU A 92 -8.96 -13.52 -12.90
CA LEU A 92 -7.81 -13.30 -12.01
C LEU A 92 -7.86 -11.89 -11.40
N LEU A 93 -8.11 -10.85 -12.20
CA LEU A 93 -8.13 -9.46 -11.71
C LEU A 93 -9.20 -9.27 -10.63
N LEU A 94 -10.41 -9.78 -10.86
CA LEU A 94 -11.54 -9.62 -9.95
C LEU A 94 -11.44 -10.53 -8.72
N SER A 95 -10.54 -11.50 -8.69
CA SER A 95 -10.24 -12.30 -7.50
C SER A 95 -9.53 -11.51 -6.40
N PHE A 96 -8.89 -10.39 -6.75
CA PHE A 96 -8.15 -9.56 -5.80
C PHE A 96 -9.02 -8.44 -5.20
N PRO A 97 -8.69 -7.97 -3.98
CA PRO A 97 -9.37 -6.86 -3.33
C PRO A 97 -9.30 -5.56 -4.16
N GLU A 98 -10.40 -4.81 -4.18
CA GLU A 98 -10.59 -3.65 -5.06
C GLU A 98 -9.49 -2.58 -4.93
N GLY A 99 -9.06 -2.30 -3.70
CA GLY A 99 -8.11 -1.21 -3.42
C GLY A 99 -6.72 -1.38 -4.02
N TYR A 100 -6.33 -2.62 -4.40
CA TYR A 100 -5.00 -2.91 -4.94
C TYR A 100 -5.01 -4.08 -5.95
N ARG A 101 -6.13 -4.30 -6.64
CA ARG A 101 -6.28 -5.47 -7.53
C ARG A 101 -5.31 -5.48 -8.70
N HIS A 102 -5.01 -4.32 -9.27
CA HIS A 102 -4.08 -4.21 -10.39
C HIS A 102 -2.63 -4.38 -9.94
N LEU A 103 -2.29 -3.86 -8.76
CA LEU A 103 -0.98 -4.11 -8.13
C LEU A 103 -0.81 -5.60 -7.80
N ALA A 104 -1.84 -6.23 -7.22
CA ALA A 104 -1.85 -7.66 -6.94
C ALA A 104 -1.74 -8.49 -8.23
N TYR A 105 -2.42 -8.08 -9.28
CA TYR A 105 -2.39 -8.73 -10.59
C TYR A 105 -0.96 -8.75 -11.17
N ILE A 106 -0.31 -7.58 -11.29
CA ILE A 106 1.05 -7.52 -11.84
C ILE A 106 2.04 -8.30 -10.96
N GLN A 107 1.92 -8.19 -9.63
CA GLN A 107 2.80 -8.93 -8.71
C GLN A 107 2.63 -10.44 -8.84
N THR A 108 1.40 -10.93 -8.97
CA THR A 108 1.11 -12.35 -9.19
C THR A 108 1.69 -12.84 -10.53
N LYS A 109 1.50 -12.07 -11.62
CA LYS A 109 2.08 -12.39 -12.93
C LYS A 109 3.61 -12.42 -12.92
N LEU A 110 4.24 -11.63 -12.07
CA LEU A 110 5.68 -11.60 -11.86
C LEU A 110 6.18 -12.67 -10.84
N GLY A 111 5.27 -13.50 -10.33
CA GLY A 111 5.59 -14.60 -9.41
C GLY A 111 5.84 -14.17 -7.97
N PHE A 112 5.28 -13.02 -7.53
CA PHE A 112 5.24 -12.65 -6.13
C PHE A 112 4.02 -13.25 -5.44
N LYS A 113 4.17 -13.59 -4.16
CA LYS A 113 3.03 -13.97 -3.32
C LYS A 113 2.35 -12.71 -2.80
N VAL A 114 1.07 -12.56 -3.09
CA VAL A 114 0.25 -11.41 -2.68
C VAL A 114 -0.56 -11.74 -1.44
N LYS A 115 -0.69 -10.77 -0.52
CA LYS A 115 -1.63 -10.82 0.60
C LYS A 115 -2.98 -10.27 0.15
N GLU A 116 -4.06 -10.95 0.56
CA GLU A 116 -5.44 -10.61 0.16
C GLU A 116 -6.24 -9.93 1.28
N ASP A 117 -5.64 -9.78 2.47
CA ASP A 117 -6.25 -9.26 3.69
C ASP A 117 -5.74 -7.86 4.10
N MET A 118 -5.13 -7.13 3.16
CA MET A 118 -4.57 -5.80 3.44
C MET A 118 -5.68 -4.77 3.62
N PRO A 119 -5.52 -3.80 4.56
CA PRO A 119 -6.46 -2.71 4.74
C PRO A 119 -6.68 -1.92 3.45
N GLN A 120 -7.94 -1.59 3.18
CA GLN A 120 -8.37 -0.77 2.07
C GLN A 120 -9.02 0.51 2.59
N LEU A 121 -9.62 1.33 1.72
CA LEU A 121 -10.28 2.58 2.08
C LEU A 121 -11.41 2.37 3.11
N LYS A 122 -12.10 1.24 3.04
CA LYS A 122 -13.23 0.87 3.89
C LYS A 122 -13.14 -0.60 4.33
N GLY A 123 -13.90 -0.94 5.35
CA GLY A 123 -14.10 -2.31 5.81
C GLY A 123 -13.41 -2.63 7.12
N ALA A 124 -13.65 -3.84 7.61
CA ALA A 124 -13.23 -4.27 8.95
C ALA A 124 -11.72 -4.19 9.18
N ALA A 125 -10.90 -4.45 8.15
CA ALA A 125 -9.45 -4.43 8.29
C ALA A 125 -8.92 -3.02 8.61
N VAL A 126 -9.39 -1.97 7.91
CA VAL A 126 -8.97 -0.60 8.17
C VAL A 126 -9.59 -0.04 9.45
N GLU A 127 -10.83 -0.41 9.75
CA GLU A 127 -11.50 -0.02 11.00
C GLU A 127 -10.79 -0.61 12.22
N GLY A 128 -10.41 -1.89 12.16
CA GLY A 128 -9.59 -2.55 13.17
C GLY A 128 -8.21 -1.92 13.33
N LEU A 129 -7.59 -1.50 12.23
CA LEU A 129 -6.31 -0.79 12.25
C LEU A 129 -6.43 0.56 12.98
N TYR A 130 -7.50 1.32 12.71
CA TYR A 130 -7.75 2.60 13.39
C TYR A 130 -8.04 2.40 14.88
N GLN A 131 -8.76 1.34 15.26
CA GLN A 131 -8.96 1.02 16.67
C GLN A 131 -7.64 0.72 17.37
N ARG A 132 -6.78 -0.10 16.75
CA ARG A 132 -5.44 -0.37 17.28
C ARG A 132 -4.60 0.90 17.41
N GLY A 133 -4.73 1.84 16.47
CA GLY A 133 -4.06 3.14 16.54
C GLY A 133 -4.53 3.99 17.74
N ARG A 134 -5.84 4.05 18.00
CA ARG A 134 -6.40 4.70 19.20
C ARG A 134 -5.90 4.06 20.48
N ASP A 135 -5.90 2.74 20.53
CA ASP A 135 -5.41 1.99 21.70
C ASP A 135 -3.91 2.23 21.92
N TRP A 136 -3.14 2.30 20.85
CA TRP A 136 -1.71 2.63 20.89
C TRP A 136 -1.43 3.99 21.52
N LEU A 137 -2.23 5.00 21.18
CA LEU A 137 -2.11 6.37 21.74
C LEU A 137 -2.58 6.45 23.18
N ASN A 138 -3.64 5.72 23.55
CA ASN A 138 -4.28 5.80 24.87
C ASN A 138 -3.53 5.02 25.96
N HIS A 139 -2.76 4.00 25.62
CA HIS A 139 -2.04 3.13 26.55
C HIS A 139 -0.53 3.44 26.61
N ALA A 140 -0.13 4.67 26.29
CA ALA A 140 1.26 5.12 26.31
C ALA A 140 1.71 5.66 27.66
#